data_8a38657c1a078402968ea7893733566b
#
_entry.id   8a38657c1a078402968ea7893733566b
#
_cell.length_a   1.000
_cell.length_b   1.000
_cell.length_c   1.000
_cell.angle_alpha   90.00
_cell.angle_beta   90.00
_cell.angle_gamma   90.00
#
_symmetry.space_group_name_H-M   'P 1'
#
loop_
_entity.id
_entity.type
_entity.pdbx_description
1 polymer ?
#
loop_
_entity_poly.entity_id
_entity_poly.type
_entity_poly.pdbx_seq_one_letter_code
_entity_poly.pdbx_strand_id
1 'polypeptide(L)'
;MTPDQETMLAASEEFDNRRRALSVALGALKPRARRIFEGRRLAEDPMTLAELANEFGVSRERVRQIEARAFEKVQEIMNPVATIETPVRKPMH
;
A
#
# COMPACT_ATOMS: atom_id res chain seq x y z
N MET A 1 17.95 -28.07 16.37
CA MET A 1 17.49 -26.76 16.01
C MET A 1 16.86 -26.06 17.21
N THR A 2 17.23 -24.84 17.44
CA THR A 2 16.68 -24.07 18.54
C THR A 2 15.35 -23.43 18.14
N PRO A 3 14.45 -23.17 19.11
CA PRO A 3 13.21 -22.47 18.82
C PRO A 3 13.45 -21.10 18.19
N ASP A 4 14.53 -20.44 18.55
CA ASP A 4 14.86 -19.13 17.99
C ASP A 4 15.08 -19.18 16.49
N GLN A 5 15.72 -20.25 16.00
CA GLN A 5 15.96 -20.40 14.58
C GLN A 5 14.66 -20.60 13.82
N GLU A 6 13.74 -21.36 14.38
CA GLU A 6 12.44 -21.58 13.77
C GLU A 6 11.66 -20.26 13.68
N THR A 7 11.71 -19.47 14.74
CA THR A 7 11.05 -18.19 14.78
C THR A 7 11.62 -17.25 13.72
N MET A 8 12.93 -17.25 13.55
CA MET A 8 13.58 -16.40 12.56
C MET A 8 13.18 -16.80 11.13
N LEU A 9 13.10 -18.09 10.86
CA LEU A 9 12.71 -18.57 9.54
C LEU A 9 11.27 -18.18 9.21
N ALA A 10 10.38 -18.35 10.18
CA ALA A 10 8.97 -17.97 9.98
C ALA A 10 8.82 -16.49 9.72
N ALA A 11 9.53 -15.66 10.47
CA ALA A 11 9.50 -14.21 10.28
C ALA A 11 10.04 -13.82 8.91
N SER A 12 11.10 -14.50 8.45
CA SER A 12 11.68 -14.22 7.14
C SER A 12 10.72 -14.57 6.02
N GLU A 13 10.04 -15.70 6.10
CA GLU A 13 9.05 -16.10 5.10
C GLU A 13 7.90 -15.12 5.04
N GLU A 14 7.41 -14.68 6.19
CA GLU A 14 6.33 -13.72 6.27
C GLU A 14 6.74 -12.39 5.67
N PHE A 15 7.95 -11.95 5.93
CA PHE A 15 8.47 -10.73 5.35
C PHE A 15 8.54 -10.82 3.82
N ASP A 16 9.05 -11.94 3.30
CA ASP A 16 9.13 -12.14 1.86
C ASP A 16 7.75 -12.17 1.22
N ASN A 17 6.78 -12.79 1.87
CA ASN A 17 5.42 -12.85 1.38
C ASN A 17 4.80 -11.47 1.31
N ARG A 18 5.04 -10.63 2.29
CA ARG A 18 4.55 -9.25 2.29
C ARG A 18 5.18 -8.43 1.19
N ARG A 19 6.47 -8.63 0.94
CA ARG A 19 7.16 -7.93 -0.14
C ARG A 19 6.58 -8.31 -1.50
N ARG A 20 6.29 -9.58 -1.70
CA ARG A 20 5.68 -10.05 -2.94
C ARG A 20 4.29 -9.48 -3.10
N ALA A 21 3.50 -9.50 -2.04
CA ALA A 21 2.16 -8.95 -2.06
C ALA A 21 2.18 -7.46 -2.40
N LEU A 22 3.11 -6.72 -1.81
CA LEU A 22 3.25 -5.30 -2.09
C LEU A 22 3.63 -5.07 -3.55
N SER A 23 4.56 -5.87 -4.08
CA SER A 23 4.99 -5.76 -5.46
C SER A 23 3.81 -6.00 -6.41
N VAL A 24 3.00 -7.01 -6.13
CA VAL A 24 1.80 -7.29 -6.93
C VAL A 24 0.82 -6.12 -6.85
N ALA A 25 0.61 -5.61 -5.65
CA ALA A 25 -0.30 -4.50 -5.45
C ALA A 25 0.14 -3.25 -6.21
N LEU A 26 1.43 -2.94 -6.16
CA LEU A 26 1.97 -1.80 -6.90
C LEU A 26 1.81 -1.97 -8.39
N GLY A 27 1.97 -3.20 -8.89
CA GLY A 27 1.77 -3.50 -10.30
C GLY A 27 0.33 -3.31 -10.76
N ALA A 28 -0.63 -3.36 -9.84
CA ALA A 28 -2.03 -3.16 -10.15
C ALA A 28 -2.42 -1.69 -10.23
N LEU A 29 -1.56 -0.79 -9.74
CA LEU A 29 -1.82 0.64 -9.78
C LEU A 29 -1.44 1.22 -11.13
N LYS A 30 -2.18 2.26 -11.55
CA LYS A 30 -1.81 3.01 -12.74
C LYS A 30 -0.49 3.73 -12.48
N PRO A 31 0.29 4.03 -13.51
CA PRO A 31 1.63 4.62 -13.32
C PRO A 31 1.64 5.87 -12.43
N ARG A 32 0.70 6.77 -12.62
CA ARG A 32 0.64 7.99 -11.80
C ARG A 32 0.33 7.67 -10.35
N ALA A 33 -0.66 6.81 -10.12
CA ALA A 33 -1.03 6.41 -8.76
C ALA A 33 0.12 5.70 -8.07
N ARG A 34 0.81 4.84 -8.80
CA ARG A 34 1.96 4.12 -8.28
C ARG A 34 3.08 5.09 -7.89
N ARG A 35 3.39 6.04 -8.76
CA ARG A 35 4.42 7.04 -8.49
C ARG A 35 4.10 7.84 -7.23
N ILE A 36 2.85 8.26 -7.09
CA ILE A 36 2.42 9.02 -5.93
C ILE A 36 2.51 8.17 -4.67
N PHE A 37 2.04 6.95 -4.74
CA PHE A 37 2.07 6.05 -3.59
C PHE A 37 3.50 5.77 -3.15
N GLU A 38 4.38 5.46 -4.09
CA GLU A 38 5.78 5.19 -3.78
C GLU A 38 6.49 6.40 -3.20
N GLY A 39 6.25 7.57 -3.77
CA GLY A 39 6.90 8.78 -3.29
C GLY A 39 6.43 9.23 -1.92
N ARG A 40 5.18 8.92 -1.58
CA ARG A 40 4.61 9.34 -0.31
C ARG A 40 4.79 8.32 0.79
N ARG A 41 4.73 7.05 0.47
CA ARG A 41 4.64 6.01 1.48
C ARG A 41 5.80 5.04 1.55
N LEU A 42 6.53 4.90 0.46
CA LEU A 42 7.60 3.91 0.39
C LEU A 42 9.00 4.52 0.35
N ALA A 43 9.10 5.81 0.12
CA ALA A 43 10.40 6.47 0.07
C ALA A 43 10.90 6.74 1.49
N GLU A 44 12.22 6.65 1.66
CA GLU A 44 12.84 7.00 2.95
C GLU A 44 12.56 8.46 3.31
N ASP A 45 12.53 9.31 2.29
CA ASP A 45 12.33 10.73 2.44
C ASP A 45 11.07 11.09 1.66
N PRO A 46 9.89 11.01 2.31
CA PRO A 46 8.64 11.16 1.58
C PRO A 46 8.51 12.52 0.90
N MET A 47 8.00 12.49 -0.33
CA MET A 47 7.73 13.70 -1.08
C MET A 47 6.50 14.40 -0.52
N THR A 48 6.49 15.71 -0.62
CA THR A 48 5.32 16.49 -0.18
C THR A 48 4.23 16.42 -1.25
N LEU A 49 3.00 16.73 -0.84
CA LEU A 49 1.90 16.83 -1.79
C LEU A 49 2.17 17.89 -2.83
N ALA A 50 2.78 19.00 -2.43
CA ALA A 50 3.12 20.09 -3.34
C ALA A 50 4.11 19.66 -4.40
N GLU A 51 5.11 18.88 -4.02
CA GLU A 51 6.11 18.40 -4.97
C GLU A 51 5.47 17.48 -6.02
N LEU A 52 4.64 16.56 -5.59
CA LEU A 52 3.96 15.66 -6.51
C LEU A 52 2.92 16.38 -7.36
N ALA A 53 2.21 17.33 -6.78
CA ALA A 53 1.26 18.15 -7.52
C ALA A 53 1.96 18.89 -8.65
N ASN A 54 3.14 19.42 -8.36
CA ASN A 54 3.94 20.12 -9.36
C ASN A 54 4.44 19.16 -10.44
N GLU A 55 4.87 17.97 -10.04
CA GLU A 55 5.37 16.98 -10.99
C GLU A 55 4.30 16.58 -12.02
N PHE A 56 3.06 16.43 -11.58
CA PHE A 56 1.97 15.96 -12.43
C PHE A 56 1.07 17.08 -12.96
N GLY A 57 1.31 18.30 -12.55
CA GLY A 57 0.50 19.42 -13.01
C GLY A 57 -0.94 19.37 -12.51
N VAL A 58 -1.13 18.92 -11.27
CA VAL A 58 -2.45 18.82 -10.66
C VAL A 58 -2.44 19.53 -9.31
N SER A 59 -3.60 19.63 -8.65
CA SER A 59 -3.68 20.23 -7.33
C SER A 59 -3.16 19.27 -6.25
N ARG A 60 -2.78 19.85 -5.11
CA ARG A 60 -2.38 19.03 -3.96
C ARG A 60 -3.54 18.15 -3.49
N GLU A 61 -4.74 18.67 -3.53
CA GLU A 61 -5.93 17.90 -3.15
C GLU A 61 -6.12 16.68 -4.08
N ARG A 62 -5.86 16.87 -5.38
CA ARG A 62 -5.95 15.76 -6.32
C ARG A 62 -4.91 14.68 -5.99
N VAL A 63 -3.68 15.09 -5.66
CA VAL A 63 -2.65 14.14 -5.24
C VAL A 63 -3.10 13.37 -4.00
N ARG A 64 -3.66 14.07 -3.02
CA ARG A 64 -4.14 13.44 -1.79
C ARG A 64 -5.21 12.40 -2.09
N GLN A 65 -6.14 12.72 -3.00
CA GLN A 65 -7.19 11.78 -3.40
C GLN A 65 -6.62 10.56 -4.09
N ILE A 66 -5.66 10.76 -4.97
CA ILE A 66 -5.02 9.64 -5.68
C ILE A 66 -4.26 8.76 -4.69
N GLU A 67 -3.55 9.36 -3.76
CA GLU A 67 -2.84 8.61 -2.73
C GLU A 67 -3.80 7.77 -1.89
N ALA A 68 -4.92 8.35 -1.47
CA ALA A 68 -5.90 7.65 -0.65
C ALA A 68 -6.48 6.44 -1.38
N ARG A 69 -6.83 6.62 -2.65
CA ARG A 69 -7.37 5.53 -3.45
C ARG A 69 -6.34 4.44 -3.72
N ALA A 70 -5.10 4.86 -3.96
CA ALA A 70 -4.02 3.90 -4.16
C ALA A 70 -3.81 3.07 -2.89
N PHE A 71 -3.85 3.71 -1.74
CA PHE A 71 -3.69 3.02 -0.46
C PHE A 71 -4.81 2.00 -0.24
N GLU A 72 -6.06 2.39 -0.53
CA GLU A 72 -7.18 1.47 -0.42
C GLU A 72 -7.00 0.25 -1.31
N LYS A 73 -6.56 0.47 -2.54
CA LYS A 73 -6.37 -0.63 -3.47
C LYS A 73 -5.25 -1.56 -3.02
N VAL A 74 -4.16 -0.99 -2.51
CA VAL A 74 -3.06 -1.79 -1.98
C VAL A 74 -3.54 -2.61 -0.80
N GLN A 75 -4.32 -2.02 0.10
CA GLN A 75 -4.86 -2.75 1.25
C GLN A 75 -5.76 -3.90 0.82
N GLU A 76 -6.62 -3.68 -0.17
CA GLU A 76 -7.51 -4.73 -0.66
C GLU A 76 -6.72 -5.93 -1.19
N ILE A 77 -5.63 -5.66 -1.89
CA ILE A 77 -4.82 -6.72 -2.47
C ILE A 77 -4.01 -7.44 -1.39
N MET A 78 -3.48 -6.70 -0.42
CA MET A 78 -2.64 -7.28 0.63
C MET A 78 -3.46 -7.94 1.74
N ASN A 79 -4.70 -7.48 1.97
CA ASN A 79 -5.54 -7.99 3.05
C ASN A 79 -6.95 -8.29 2.54
N PRO A 80 -7.10 -9.28 1.63
CA PRO A 80 -8.42 -9.57 1.06
C PRO A 80 -9.44 -10.04 2.08
N VAL A 81 -9.00 -10.71 3.15
CA VAL A 81 -9.91 -11.18 4.20
C VAL A 81 -10.55 -9.99 4.92
N ALA A 82 -9.75 -8.98 5.23
CA ALA A 82 -10.26 -7.78 5.88
C ALA A 82 -11.25 -7.05 4.98
N THR A 83 -10.99 -7.02 3.69
CA THR A 83 -11.89 -6.40 2.72
C THR A 83 -13.23 -7.13 2.67
N ILE A 84 -13.21 -8.45 2.72
CA ILE A 84 -14.42 -9.26 2.69
C ILE A 84 -15.27 -9.00 3.93
N GLU A 85 -14.65 -8.83 5.07
CA GLU A 85 -15.37 -8.59 6.32
C GLU A 85 -16.02 -7.20 6.36
N THR A 86 -15.46 -6.24 5.70
CA THR A 86 -15.96 -4.87 5.71
C THR A 86 -17.44 -4.76 5.31
N PRO A 87 -17.88 -5.39 4.21
CA PRO A 87 -19.28 -5.31 3.80
C PRO A 87 -20.26 -5.85 4.83
N VAL A 88 -19.83 -6.82 5.63
CA VAL A 88 -20.69 -7.41 6.64
C VAL A 88 -21.07 -6.40 7.71
N ARG A 89 -20.16 -5.49 8.01
CA ARG A 89 -20.41 -4.50 9.05
C ARG A 89 -21.23 -3.31 8.56
N LYS A 90 -21.10 -2.98 7.30
CA LYS A 90 -21.78 -1.81 6.74
C LYS A 90 -23.29 -1.86 6.81
N PRO A 91 -23.93 -2.99 6.49
CA PRO A 91 -25.38 -3.04 6.51
C PRO A 91 -26.01 -2.81 7.87
N MET A 92 -25.25 -2.82 8.90
CA MET A 92 -25.77 -2.68 10.26
C MET A 92 -26.17 -1.25 10.61
N HIS A 93 -25.90 -0.32 9.75
CA HIS A 93 -26.18 1.10 10.00
C HIS A 93 -27.50 1.58 9.44
#